data_5411ff3e78b2ff2617c8cda9630dd131
#
_entry.id   5411ff3e78b2ff2617c8cda9630dd131
#
_cell.length_a   1.000
_cell.length_b   1.000
_cell.length_c   1.000
_cell.angle_alpha   90.00
_cell.angle_beta   90.00
_cell.angle_gamma   90.00
#
_symmetry.space_group_name_H-M   'P 1'
#
loop_
_entity.id
_entity.type
_entity.pdbx_description
1 polymer ?
#
loop_
_entity_poly.entity_id
_entity_poly.type
_entity_poly.pdbx_seq_one_letter_code
_entity_poly.pdbx_strand_id
1 'polypeptide(L)'
;MSNKPTVSIVLCTYNGEKYVREQLDSILKQSYPIHEIVIQDDNSADGTWDILEEYAIKNPLIRIYRNEGKHGVNPNFLSAIHRAEGDYIAISDQDDVWEVDKIANQMSCIGDKMLCSGHSRPFSTDGSFAYFDGRKRNVNIFRMMFLGLP
;
A
#
# COMPACT_ATOMS: atom_id res chain seq x y z
N MET A 1 -14.56 -26.03 -0.55
CA MET A 1 -14.67 -24.55 -0.60
C MET A 1 -13.27 -24.04 -0.91
N SER A 2 -13.02 -23.44 -2.09
CA SER A 2 -11.71 -22.86 -2.35
C SER A 2 -11.55 -21.64 -1.45
N ASN A 3 -10.61 -21.71 -0.51
CA ASN A 3 -10.25 -20.55 0.29
C ASN A 3 -9.75 -19.47 -0.68
N LYS A 4 -10.32 -18.27 -0.61
CA LYS A 4 -9.79 -17.14 -1.37
C LYS A 4 -8.37 -16.87 -0.89
N PRO A 5 -7.42 -16.59 -1.79
CA PRO A 5 -6.07 -16.21 -1.39
C PRO A 5 -6.08 -15.03 -0.42
N THR A 6 -5.21 -15.08 0.57
CA THR A 6 -5.04 -13.99 1.54
C THR A 6 -4.14 -12.89 0.97
N VAL A 7 -4.48 -11.63 1.29
CA VAL A 7 -3.70 -10.47 0.83
C VAL A 7 -3.25 -9.65 2.03
N SER A 8 -1.94 -9.52 2.19
CA SER A 8 -1.31 -8.55 3.09
C SER A 8 -1.09 -7.23 2.38
N ILE A 9 -1.43 -6.12 3.01
CA ILE A 9 -1.04 -4.80 2.51
C ILE A 9 0.21 -4.35 3.25
N VAL A 10 1.23 -3.92 2.49
CA VAL A 10 2.47 -3.36 3.01
C VAL A 10 2.49 -1.88 2.70
N LEU A 11 2.43 -1.05 3.73
CA LEU A 11 2.48 0.40 3.65
C LEU A 11 3.78 0.90 4.28
N CYS A 12 4.54 1.71 3.56
CA CYS A 12 5.72 2.38 4.11
C CYS A 12 5.48 3.88 4.26
N THR A 13 5.93 4.43 5.39
CA THR A 13 5.74 5.84 5.72
C THR A 13 7.06 6.53 6.06
N TYR A 14 7.16 7.80 5.70
CA TYR A 14 8.19 8.74 6.12
C TYR A 14 7.69 10.17 5.98
N ASN A 15 7.49 10.87 7.12
CA ASN A 15 6.94 12.24 7.18
C ASN A 15 5.67 12.41 6.32
N GLY A 16 4.70 11.51 6.54
CA GLY A 16 3.47 11.40 5.76
C GLY A 16 2.23 11.94 6.46
N GLU A 17 2.34 12.69 7.56
CA GLU A 17 1.23 13.18 8.39
C GLU A 17 0.07 13.75 7.56
N LYS A 18 0.39 14.45 6.48
CA LYS A 18 -0.60 15.12 5.62
C LYS A 18 -1.48 14.13 4.84
N TYR A 19 -0.97 12.94 4.53
CA TYR A 19 -1.59 12.05 3.53
C TYR A 19 -2.03 10.70 4.10
N VAL A 20 -1.31 10.19 5.12
CA VAL A 20 -1.43 8.81 5.58
C VAL A 20 -2.85 8.44 6.05
N ARG A 21 -3.63 9.39 6.59
CA ARG A 21 -5.02 9.14 6.99
C ARG A 21 -5.90 8.77 5.80
N GLU A 22 -5.82 9.55 4.71
CA GLU A 22 -6.63 9.32 3.53
C GLU A 22 -6.28 7.98 2.88
N GLN A 23 -4.98 7.65 2.82
CA GLN A 23 -4.53 6.36 2.33
C GLN A 23 -5.02 5.19 3.19
N LEU A 24 -4.88 5.26 4.51
CA LEU A 24 -5.37 4.21 5.41
C LEU A 24 -6.88 4.01 5.30
N ASP A 25 -7.65 5.10 5.22
CA ASP A 25 -9.09 5.04 5.03
C ASP A 25 -9.46 4.35 3.71
N SER A 26 -8.71 4.59 2.63
CA SER A 26 -8.93 3.96 1.33
C SER A 26 -8.61 2.46 1.35
N ILE A 27 -7.55 2.08 2.07
CA ILE A 27 -7.17 0.68 2.27
C ILE A 27 -8.24 -0.06 3.09
N LEU A 28 -8.73 0.53 4.16
CA LEU A 28 -9.73 -0.09 5.03
C LEU A 28 -11.11 -0.23 4.36
N LYS A 29 -11.37 0.51 3.28
CA LYS A 29 -12.60 0.42 2.47
C LYS A 29 -12.54 -0.61 1.34
N GLN A 30 -11.45 -1.35 1.19
CA GLN A 30 -11.33 -2.33 0.11
C GLN A 30 -12.44 -3.39 0.16
N SER A 31 -13.06 -3.68 -0.98
CA SER A 31 -14.11 -4.70 -1.11
C SER A 31 -13.59 -6.14 -1.01
N TYR A 32 -12.30 -6.36 -1.24
CA TYR A 32 -11.64 -7.65 -1.01
C TYR A 32 -11.24 -7.78 0.46
N PRO A 33 -11.47 -8.94 1.10
CA PRO A 33 -11.06 -9.17 2.48
C PRO A 33 -9.54 -9.06 2.65
N ILE A 34 -9.08 -8.09 3.41
CA ILE A 34 -7.66 -7.89 3.72
C ILE A 34 -7.30 -8.78 4.91
N HIS A 35 -6.19 -9.51 4.77
CA HIS A 35 -5.67 -10.39 5.82
C HIS A 35 -5.03 -9.59 6.95
N GLU A 36 -4.18 -8.63 6.58
CA GLU A 36 -3.47 -7.73 7.48
C GLU A 36 -2.97 -6.49 6.74
N ILE A 37 -2.61 -5.47 7.51
CA ILE A 37 -1.95 -4.25 7.02
C ILE A 37 -0.67 -4.09 7.83
N VAL A 38 0.47 -4.35 7.21
CA VAL A 38 1.81 -4.18 7.79
C VAL A 38 2.31 -2.80 7.43
N ILE A 39 2.50 -1.96 8.43
CA ILE A 39 2.97 -0.58 8.23
C ILE A 39 4.36 -0.45 8.83
N GLN A 40 5.31 0.05 8.05
CA GLN A 40 6.66 0.34 8.53
C GLN A 40 7.00 1.80 8.31
N ASP A 41 7.25 2.48 9.42
CA ASP A 41 7.64 3.88 9.46
C ASP A 41 9.16 4.03 9.47
N ASP A 42 9.70 4.83 8.56
CA ASP A 42 11.15 5.08 8.45
C ASP A 42 11.62 6.19 9.41
N ASN A 43 11.14 6.14 10.64
CA ASN A 43 11.42 7.11 11.71
C ASN A 43 10.98 8.53 11.36
N SER A 44 9.71 8.70 11.05
CA SER A 44 9.08 10.01 10.84
C SER A 44 9.29 10.94 12.03
N ALA A 45 9.53 12.21 11.73
CA ALA A 45 9.72 13.28 12.71
C ALA A 45 8.48 14.17 12.90
N ASP A 46 7.45 13.99 12.05
CA ASP A 46 6.16 14.66 12.11
C ASP A 46 5.11 13.82 12.87
N GLY A 47 3.82 14.17 12.79
CA GLY A 47 2.73 13.45 13.44
C GLY A 47 2.36 12.10 12.81
N THR A 48 3.13 11.58 11.85
CA THR A 48 2.84 10.31 11.17
C THR A 48 2.66 9.16 12.15
N TRP A 49 3.62 8.99 13.07
CA TRP A 49 3.59 7.87 14.01
C TRP A 49 2.36 7.89 14.92
N ASP A 50 1.97 9.05 15.42
CA ASP A 50 0.79 9.19 16.28
C ASP A 50 -0.49 8.78 15.55
N ILE A 51 -0.57 9.10 14.24
CA ILE A 51 -1.67 8.68 13.38
C ILE A 51 -1.68 7.15 13.22
N LEU A 52 -0.52 6.53 12.98
CA LEU A 52 -0.43 5.08 12.85
C LEU A 52 -0.87 4.36 14.12
N GLU A 53 -0.45 4.84 15.29
CA GLU A 53 -0.89 4.31 16.59
C GLU A 53 -2.41 4.42 16.77
N GLU A 54 -2.99 5.58 16.43
CA GLU A 54 -4.45 5.77 16.47
C GLU A 54 -5.20 4.72 15.65
N TYR A 55 -4.74 4.43 14.43
CA TYR A 55 -5.37 3.46 13.55
C TYR A 55 -5.15 2.01 14.03
N ALA A 56 -3.96 1.68 14.51
CA ALA A 56 -3.64 0.35 15.03
C ALA A 56 -4.48 0.00 16.28
N ILE A 57 -4.72 0.96 17.17
CA ILE A 57 -5.58 0.77 18.34
C ILE A 57 -7.02 0.45 17.92
N LYS A 58 -7.52 1.08 16.86
CA LYS A 58 -8.90 0.94 16.38
C LYS A 58 -9.13 -0.28 15.49
N ASN A 59 -8.08 -0.79 14.85
CA ASN A 59 -8.20 -1.87 13.89
C ASN A 59 -7.14 -2.97 14.10
N PRO A 60 -7.55 -4.17 14.54
CA PRO A 60 -6.62 -5.26 14.85
C PRO A 60 -5.90 -5.85 13.62
N LEU A 61 -6.32 -5.51 12.40
CA LEU A 61 -5.62 -5.91 11.18
C LEU A 61 -4.33 -5.10 10.95
N ILE A 62 -4.18 -3.96 11.63
CA ILE A 62 -3.04 -3.05 11.44
C ILE A 62 -1.93 -3.41 12.43
N ARG A 63 -0.76 -3.70 11.88
CA ARG A 63 0.48 -3.93 12.63
C ARG A 63 1.49 -2.86 12.22
N ILE A 64 1.96 -2.07 13.19
CA ILE A 64 2.88 -0.96 12.95
C ILE A 64 4.27 -1.27 13.50
N TYR A 65 5.29 -0.85 12.78
CA TYR A 65 6.69 -1.04 13.13
C TYR A 65 7.50 0.21 12.81
N ARG A 66 8.46 0.55 13.66
CA ARG A 66 9.52 1.51 13.30
C ARG A 66 10.65 0.78 12.59
N ASN A 67 11.27 1.45 11.64
CA ASN A 67 12.44 0.92 10.97
C ASN A 67 13.66 1.02 11.91
N GLU A 68 14.19 -0.12 12.33
CA GLU A 68 15.39 -0.23 13.16
C GLU A 68 16.64 -0.50 12.32
N GLY A 69 16.47 -0.64 11.02
CA GLY A 69 17.53 -1.00 10.08
C GLY A 69 18.02 0.16 9.23
N LYS A 70 18.39 -0.16 8.00
CA LYS A 70 18.83 0.84 7.04
C LYS A 70 17.65 1.70 6.59
N HIS A 71 17.83 3.03 6.63
CA HIS A 71 16.85 4.00 6.15
C HIS A 71 16.75 4.03 4.61
N GLY A 72 15.61 4.53 4.14
CA GLY A 72 15.30 4.73 2.74
C GLY A 72 14.18 3.84 2.22
N VAL A 73 13.59 4.22 1.09
CA VAL A 73 12.39 3.60 0.53
C VAL A 73 12.55 2.08 0.35
N ASN A 74 13.58 1.65 -0.38
CA ASN A 74 13.76 0.23 -0.70
C ASN A 74 14.01 -0.64 0.54
N PRO A 75 14.95 -0.30 1.46
CA PRO A 75 15.15 -1.10 2.67
C PRO A 75 13.91 -1.13 3.56
N ASN A 76 13.17 -0.02 3.66
CA ASN A 76 11.95 0.07 4.44
C ASN A 76 10.88 -0.89 3.91
N PHE A 77 10.62 -0.87 2.59
CA PHE A 77 9.71 -1.83 1.95
C PHE A 77 10.15 -3.28 2.10
N LEU A 78 11.41 -3.59 1.87
CA LEU A 78 11.92 -4.96 2.03
C LEU A 78 11.72 -5.48 3.45
N SER A 79 12.01 -4.66 4.46
CA SER A 79 11.80 -5.03 5.86
C SER A 79 10.31 -5.27 6.16
N ALA A 80 9.42 -4.43 5.65
CA ALA A 80 7.98 -4.60 5.83
C ALA A 80 7.43 -5.84 5.11
N ILE A 81 7.90 -6.12 3.89
CA ILE A 81 7.52 -7.31 3.11
C ILE A 81 7.86 -8.59 3.88
N HIS A 82 9.01 -8.68 4.52
CA HIS A 82 9.41 -9.85 5.31
C HIS A 82 8.52 -10.11 6.54
N ARG A 83 7.67 -9.16 6.93
CA ARG A 83 6.73 -9.29 8.04
C ARG A 83 5.34 -9.71 7.60
N ALA A 84 5.07 -9.67 6.30
CA ALA A 84 3.77 -10.00 5.73
C ALA A 84 3.57 -11.52 5.67
N GLU A 85 2.36 -11.98 5.99
CA GLU A 85 2.01 -13.40 6.15
C GLU A 85 0.97 -13.89 5.12
N GLY A 86 0.44 -13.00 4.27
CA GLY A 86 -0.54 -13.36 3.23
C GLY A 86 0.08 -14.06 2.02
N ASP A 87 -0.75 -14.78 1.28
CA ASP A 87 -0.36 -15.44 0.01
C ASP A 87 0.11 -14.43 -1.05
N TYR A 88 -0.42 -13.22 -0.99
CA TYR A 88 -0.06 -12.08 -1.86
C TYR A 88 0.21 -10.83 -1.04
N ILE A 89 1.09 -9.98 -1.56
CA ILE A 89 1.44 -8.70 -0.94
C ILE A 89 1.05 -7.56 -1.88
N ALA A 90 0.23 -6.63 -1.39
CA ALA A 90 -0.08 -5.38 -2.06
C ALA A 90 0.77 -4.24 -1.46
N ILE A 91 1.63 -3.66 -2.27
CA ILE A 91 2.49 -2.55 -1.87
C ILE A 91 1.72 -1.22 -2.01
N SER A 92 1.85 -0.37 -1.00
CA SER A 92 1.21 0.94 -0.91
C SER A 92 2.20 2.02 -0.51
N ASP A 93 2.18 3.14 -1.23
CA ASP A 93 2.81 4.38 -0.79
C ASP A 93 1.84 5.16 0.12
N GLN A 94 2.38 6.05 0.95
CA GLN A 94 1.61 6.77 1.99
C GLN A 94 0.68 7.87 1.45
N ASP A 95 0.89 8.32 0.22
CA ASP A 95 0.26 9.46 -0.44
C ASP A 95 -0.63 9.07 -1.63
N ASP A 96 -0.93 7.78 -1.76
CA ASP A 96 -1.92 7.27 -2.70
C ASP A 96 -3.33 7.31 -2.09
N VAL A 97 -4.35 7.18 -2.94
CA VAL A 97 -5.72 6.87 -2.56
C VAL A 97 -6.23 5.72 -3.44
N TRP A 98 -6.66 4.63 -2.81
CA TRP A 98 -7.06 3.44 -3.52
C TRP A 98 -8.57 3.42 -3.83
N GLU A 99 -8.91 3.11 -5.07
CA GLU A 99 -10.28 2.76 -5.44
C GLU A 99 -10.76 1.54 -4.64
N VAL A 100 -12.02 1.53 -4.24
CA VAL A 100 -12.61 0.51 -3.36
C VAL A 100 -12.45 -0.92 -3.85
N ASP A 101 -12.44 -1.14 -5.16
CA ASP A 101 -12.32 -2.44 -5.80
C ASP A 101 -10.90 -2.75 -6.31
N LYS A 102 -9.89 -1.97 -5.94
CA LYS A 102 -8.52 -2.13 -6.43
C LYS A 102 -8.01 -3.56 -6.22
N ILE A 103 -8.04 -4.05 -4.99
CA ILE A 103 -7.56 -5.40 -4.66
C ILE A 103 -8.45 -6.47 -5.28
N ALA A 104 -9.77 -6.33 -5.25
CA ALA A 104 -10.70 -7.27 -5.88
C ALA A 104 -10.42 -7.43 -7.38
N ASN A 105 -10.23 -6.32 -8.09
CA ASN A 105 -9.92 -6.32 -9.51
C ASN A 105 -8.57 -6.98 -9.80
N GLN A 106 -7.54 -6.66 -9.02
CA GLN A 106 -6.21 -7.26 -9.16
C GLN A 106 -6.25 -8.76 -8.90
N MET A 107 -6.92 -9.21 -7.84
CA MET A 107 -7.07 -10.62 -7.52
C MET A 107 -7.89 -11.40 -8.55
N SER A 108 -8.85 -10.77 -9.22
CA SER A 108 -9.60 -11.38 -10.32
C SER A 108 -8.76 -11.58 -11.59
N CYS A 109 -7.73 -10.76 -11.79
CA CYS A 109 -6.88 -10.76 -12.99
C CYS A 109 -5.56 -11.49 -12.81
N ILE A 110 -5.09 -11.71 -11.56
CA ILE A 110 -3.74 -12.25 -11.31
C ILE A 110 -3.61 -13.70 -11.81
N GLY A 111 -4.65 -14.53 -11.62
CA GLY A 111 -4.64 -15.92 -12.04
C GLY A 111 -3.42 -16.69 -11.52
N ASP A 112 -2.64 -17.27 -12.43
CA ASP A 112 -1.38 -17.98 -12.19
C ASP A 112 -0.14 -17.08 -12.21
N LYS A 113 -0.31 -15.76 -12.27
CA LYS A 113 0.80 -14.81 -12.38
C LYS A 113 1.36 -14.42 -11.02
N MET A 114 2.66 -14.20 -11.00
CA MET A 114 3.37 -13.72 -9.80
C MET A 114 3.21 -12.22 -9.56
N LEU A 115 2.72 -11.47 -10.56
CA LEU A 115 2.65 -10.02 -10.53
C LEU A 115 1.42 -9.50 -11.24
N CYS A 116 0.72 -8.56 -10.59
CA CYS A 116 -0.34 -7.76 -11.19
C CYS A 116 -0.11 -6.29 -10.86
N SER A 117 -0.24 -5.42 -11.86
CA SER A 117 -0.19 -3.96 -11.65
C SER A 117 -1.49 -3.31 -12.13
N GLY A 118 -1.91 -2.27 -11.41
CA GLY A 118 -3.03 -1.42 -11.79
C GLY A 118 -2.60 -0.16 -12.52
N HIS A 119 -3.57 0.62 -12.94
CA HIS A 119 -3.34 1.98 -13.43
C HIS A 119 -3.36 2.94 -12.25
N SER A 120 -2.41 3.90 -12.21
CA SER A 120 -2.47 5.05 -11.33
C SER A 120 -2.94 6.28 -12.12
N ARG A 121 -3.76 7.10 -11.47
CA ARG A 121 -4.23 8.37 -12.02
C ARG A 121 -3.75 9.47 -11.07
N PRO A 122 -2.92 10.40 -11.54
CA PRO A 122 -2.52 11.52 -10.72
C PRO A 122 -3.74 12.39 -10.39
N PHE A 123 -3.81 12.89 -9.17
CA PHE A 123 -4.82 13.83 -8.72
C PHE A 123 -4.19 14.91 -7.84
N SER A 124 -4.89 16.04 -7.70
CA SER A 124 -4.49 17.12 -6.81
C SER A 124 -5.72 17.58 -6.03
N THR A 125 -5.54 17.81 -4.74
CA THR A 125 -6.61 18.26 -3.84
C THR A 125 -6.87 19.77 -3.96
N ASP A 126 -5.96 20.53 -4.54
CA ASP A 126 -6.05 21.98 -4.72
C ASP A 126 -6.40 22.43 -6.16
N GLY A 127 -6.63 21.46 -7.07
CA GLY A 127 -6.94 21.73 -8.46
C GLY A 127 -5.76 22.25 -9.28
N SER A 128 -4.55 22.28 -8.71
CA SER A 128 -3.34 22.82 -9.36
C SER A 128 -2.74 21.89 -10.42
N PHE A 129 -3.27 20.68 -10.56
CA PHE A 129 -2.73 19.68 -11.47
C PHE A 129 -3.26 19.88 -12.88
N ALA A 130 -2.42 20.42 -13.76
CA ALA A 130 -2.68 20.37 -15.19
C ALA A 130 -2.47 18.93 -15.68
N TYR A 131 -3.56 18.25 -16.05
CA TYR A 131 -3.51 16.91 -16.65
C TYR A 131 -2.70 16.99 -17.97
N PHE A 132 -1.50 16.44 -17.95
CA PHE A 132 -0.70 16.24 -19.15
C PHE A 132 -1.20 15.04 -19.93
N ASP A 133 -2.26 15.22 -20.71
CA ASP A 133 -2.71 14.25 -21.70
C ASP A 133 -1.83 14.35 -22.96
N GLY A 134 -0.67 13.80 -22.89
CA GLY A 134 0.29 13.82 -24.02
C GLY A 134 1.39 12.79 -23.89
N ARG A 135 1.42 12.03 -22.82
CA ARG A 135 2.36 10.94 -22.67
C ARG A 135 1.85 9.74 -23.48
N LYS A 136 2.40 9.57 -24.69
CA LYS A 136 2.47 8.24 -25.29
C LYS A 136 2.87 7.29 -24.18
N ARG A 137 2.11 6.19 -24.04
CA ARG A 137 2.29 5.11 -23.06
C ARG A 137 3.76 4.71 -22.96
N ASN A 138 4.57 5.47 -22.25
CA ASN A 138 5.81 4.97 -21.72
C ASN A 138 5.43 4.22 -20.46
N VAL A 139 5.34 2.91 -20.62
CA VAL A 139 5.07 1.93 -19.58
C VAL A 139 6.32 1.84 -18.67
N ASN A 140 6.79 2.96 -18.16
CA ASN A 140 7.67 3.00 -17.01
C ASN A 140 6.79 3.09 -15.76
N ILE A 141 6.10 2.02 -15.60
CA ILE A 141 5.31 1.64 -14.48
C ILE A 141 6.25 1.49 -13.29
N PHE A 142 5.97 2.19 -12.22
CA PHE A 142 6.23 1.64 -10.90
C PHE A 142 5.46 0.32 -10.84
N ARG A 143 6.15 -0.76 -11.08
CA ARG A 143 5.58 -2.11 -10.97
C ARG A 143 5.35 -2.34 -9.49
N MET A 144 4.12 -2.22 -9.04
CA MET A 144 3.72 -2.74 -7.75
C MET A 144 3.85 -4.25 -7.81
N MET A 145 4.86 -4.77 -7.15
CA MET A 145 5.16 -6.19 -7.11
C MET A 145 4.25 -6.85 -6.09
N PHE A 146 3.41 -7.77 -6.57
CA PHE A 146 2.87 -8.82 -5.72
C PHE A 146 3.87 -9.97 -5.77
N LEU A 147 4.51 -10.25 -4.65
CA LEU A 147 5.32 -11.44 -4.51
C LEU A 147 4.44 -12.52 -3.91
N GLY A 148 4.17 -13.55 -4.70
CA GLY A 148 3.74 -14.82 -4.13
C GLY A 148 4.93 -15.39 -3.37
N LEU A 149 4.79 -15.61 -2.08
CA LEU A 149 5.77 -16.35 -1.29
C LEU A 149 5.49 -17.84 -1.46
N PRO A 150 6.54 -18.66 -1.63
CA PRO A 150 6.37 -20.12 -1.76
C PRO A 150 5.85 -20.75 -0.48
#